data_12650f46688bd5b01ab42471ddc5740e
#
_entry.id   12650f46688bd5b01ab42471ddc5740e
#
_cell.length_a   1.000
_cell.length_b   1.000
_cell.length_c   1.000
_cell.angle_alpha   90.00
_cell.angle_beta   90.00
_cell.angle_gamma   90.00
#
_symmetry.space_group_name_H-M   'P 1'
#
loop_
_entity.id
_entity.type
_entity.pdbx_description
1 polymer ?
#
loop_
_entity_poly.entity_id
_entity_poly.type
_entity_poly.pdbx_seq_one_letter_code
_entity_poly.pdbx_strand_id
1 'polypeptide(L)'
;MKGIVAITLVWGSISAFGQTRDFQLLRIAPNFISSPQFTYTGAQQYVADLRERWLEVEVTLAAAPEFSDELTVKYFILFNGKLLTGEVTHTNIPAGRENRSVIYVTPKTLQRLMLGRTVTKAALQNITVQLLQKGVIKDEMTLTRAPMQWYAAMPQTAGLTLNKNETPFAPLYWDRYLQVKTAR
;
A
#
# COMPACT_ATOMS: atom_id res chain seq x y z
N MET A 1 -21.30 -68.05 -27.63
CA MET A 1 -20.19 -67.08 -27.84
C MET A 1 -20.57 -65.78 -27.11
N LYS A 2 -19.92 -65.49 -25.95
CA LYS A 2 -20.17 -64.27 -25.15
C LYS A 2 -19.02 -63.28 -25.37
N GLY A 3 -19.33 -62.16 -26.02
CA GLY A 3 -18.37 -61.09 -26.22
C GLY A 3 -18.28 -60.19 -24.99
N ILE A 4 -17.06 -60.02 -24.43
CA ILE A 4 -16.77 -59.11 -23.35
C ILE A 4 -16.32 -57.78 -23.95
N VAL A 5 -17.09 -56.73 -23.71
CA VAL A 5 -16.72 -55.34 -24.09
C VAL A 5 -15.91 -54.75 -22.90
N ALA A 6 -14.65 -54.50 -23.10
CA ALA A 6 -13.80 -53.78 -22.13
C ALA A 6 -13.96 -52.28 -22.33
N ILE A 7 -14.51 -51.58 -21.34
CA ILE A 7 -14.58 -50.12 -21.30
C ILE A 7 -13.31 -49.64 -20.62
N THR A 8 -12.43 -48.97 -21.39
CA THR A 8 -11.22 -48.33 -20.87
C THR A 8 -11.57 -46.93 -20.38
N LEU A 9 -11.62 -46.71 -19.08
CA LEU A 9 -11.75 -45.38 -18.47
C LEU A 9 -10.40 -44.66 -18.57
N VAL A 10 -10.33 -43.63 -19.41
CA VAL A 10 -9.20 -42.70 -19.47
C VAL A 10 -9.40 -41.63 -18.38
N TRP A 11 -8.62 -41.72 -17.31
CA TRP A 11 -8.55 -40.65 -16.30
C TRP A 11 -7.68 -39.52 -16.85
N GLY A 12 -8.31 -38.48 -17.35
CA GLY A 12 -7.64 -37.21 -17.67
C GLY A 12 -7.25 -36.51 -16.40
N SER A 13 -5.94 -36.45 -16.09
CA SER A 13 -5.38 -35.64 -15.01
C SER A 13 -5.51 -34.17 -15.41
N ILE A 14 -6.47 -33.45 -14.81
CA ILE A 14 -6.56 -32.00 -14.92
C ILE A 14 -5.45 -31.44 -14.03
N SER A 15 -4.31 -31.11 -14.62
CA SER A 15 -3.28 -30.31 -13.96
C SER A 15 -3.85 -28.91 -13.75
N ALA A 16 -4.33 -28.59 -12.57
CA ALA A 16 -4.63 -27.24 -12.15
C ALA A 16 -3.29 -26.46 -12.09
N PHE A 17 -2.94 -25.80 -13.18
CA PHE A 17 -1.92 -24.77 -13.16
C PHE A 17 -2.42 -23.66 -12.25
N GLY A 18 -1.98 -23.66 -11.00
CA GLY A 18 -2.13 -22.52 -10.11
C GLY A 18 -1.44 -21.33 -10.79
N GLN A 19 -2.22 -20.36 -11.30
CA GLN A 19 -1.66 -19.11 -11.76
C GLN A 19 -0.89 -18.49 -10.58
N THR A 20 0.43 -18.55 -10.63
CA THR A 20 1.28 -17.76 -9.75
C THR A 20 0.98 -16.30 -10.07
N ARG A 21 0.36 -15.60 -9.12
CA ARG A 21 0.12 -14.16 -9.28
C ARG A 21 1.46 -13.45 -9.31
N ASP A 22 1.71 -12.68 -10.35
CA ASP A 22 2.95 -11.91 -10.50
C ASP A 22 3.16 -10.94 -9.33
N PHE A 23 2.06 -10.45 -8.76
CA PHE A 23 2.06 -9.55 -7.60
C PHE A 23 0.99 -9.95 -6.60
N GLN A 24 1.34 -9.85 -5.31
CA GLN A 24 0.43 -10.14 -4.21
C GLN A 24 0.66 -9.17 -3.05
N LEU A 25 -0.41 -8.60 -2.52
CA LEU A 25 -0.41 -7.88 -1.25
C LEU A 25 -0.33 -8.87 -0.10
N LEU A 26 0.60 -8.66 0.83
CA LEU A 26 0.81 -9.54 1.98
C LEU A 26 0.32 -8.89 3.27
N ARG A 27 0.48 -7.56 3.42
CA ARG A 27 0.15 -6.87 4.64
C ARG A 27 -0.10 -5.39 4.41
N ILE A 28 -1.07 -4.82 5.13
CA ILE A 28 -1.27 -3.38 5.31
C ILE A 28 -1.03 -3.06 6.78
N ALA A 29 -0.12 -2.12 7.07
CA ALA A 29 0.27 -1.74 8.43
C ALA A 29 0.18 -0.23 8.62
N PRO A 30 -0.97 0.29 9.14
CA PRO A 30 -1.07 1.69 9.49
C PRO A 30 -0.42 1.98 10.85
N ASN A 31 0.36 3.06 10.91
CA ASN A 31 1.03 3.53 12.12
C ASN A 31 0.83 5.03 12.31
N PHE A 32 0.73 5.46 13.58
CA PHE A 32 0.81 6.88 13.92
C PHE A 32 2.17 7.18 14.51
N ILE A 33 3.01 7.90 13.77
CA ILE A 33 4.41 8.16 14.10
C ILE A 33 4.67 9.66 14.27
N SER A 34 5.71 10.01 15.05
CA SER A 34 6.15 11.39 15.20
C SER A 34 7.08 11.78 14.06
N SER A 35 7.20 13.08 13.78
CA SER A 35 8.23 13.59 12.89
C SER A 35 9.62 13.18 13.37
N PRO A 36 10.54 12.79 12.49
CA PRO A 36 11.90 12.48 12.87
C PRO A 36 12.61 13.76 13.34
N GLN A 37 13.50 13.60 14.32
CA GLN A 37 14.37 14.69 14.76
C GLN A 37 15.74 14.52 14.13
N PHE A 38 16.25 15.60 13.54
CA PHE A 38 17.59 15.64 12.97
C PHE A 38 18.46 16.62 13.77
N THR A 39 19.70 16.22 14.03
CA THR A 39 20.71 17.10 14.61
C THR A 39 21.50 17.75 13.48
N TYR A 40 21.51 19.08 13.44
CA TYR A 40 22.27 19.86 12.46
C TYR A 40 23.47 20.50 13.12
N THR A 41 24.63 20.38 12.50
CA THR A 41 25.85 21.05 12.94
C THR A 41 25.89 22.45 12.34
N GLY A 42 25.96 23.47 13.20
CA GLY A 42 26.10 24.88 12.78
C GLY A 42 24.79 25.56 12.34
N ALA A 43 23.62 24.96 12.56
CA ALA A 43 22.32 25.55 12.28
C ALA A 43 21.45 25.59 13.54
N GLN A 44 20.43 26.47 13.55
CA GLN A 44 19.42 26.48 14.59
C GLN A 44 18.69 25.15 14.62
N GLN A 45 18.61 24.49 15.77
CA GLN A 45 17.90 23.24 15.93
C GLN A 45 16.40 23.47 15.85
N TYR A 46 15.74 22.73 14.94
CA TYR A 46 14.29 22.64 14.90
C TYR A 46 13.84 21.45 15.76
N VAL A 47 13.08 21.73 16.80
CA VAL A 47 12.47 20.68 17.63
C VAL A 47 11.06 20.40 17.10
N ALA A 48 10.86 19.22 16.55
CA ALA A 48 9.55 18.81 16.11
C ALA A 48 8.59 18.64 17.31
N ASP A 49 7.34 19.10 17.17
CA ASP A 49 6.33 18.83 18.20
C ASP A 49 6.00 17.33 18.20
N LEU A 50 6.39 16.63 19.28
CA LEU A 50 6.14 15.21 19.46
C LEU A 50 4.65 14.85 19.59
N ARG A 51 3.79 15.84 19.80
CA ARG A 51 2.32 15.63 19.81
C ARG A 51 1.75 15.52 18.40
N GLU A 52 2.43 16.10 17.41
CA GLU A 52 2.04 15.99 16.02
C GLU A 52 2.36 14.59 15.50
N ARG A 53 1.32 13.90 15.03
CA ARG A 53 1.42 12.54 14.51
C ARG A 53 1.14 12.50 13.02
N TRP A 54 2.00 11.83 12.30
CA TRP A 54 1.76 11.40 10.92
C TRP A 54 0.99 10.10 10.91
N LEU A 55 0.09 9.92 9.95
CA LEU A 55 -0.37 8.59 9.59
C LEU A 55 0.57 8.05 8.51
N GLU A 56 1.25 6.96 8.85
CA GLU A 56 2.04 6.15 7.93
C GLU A 56 1.23 4.92 7.55
N VAL A 57 1.15 4.59 6.27
CA VAL A 57 0.54 3.34 5.79
C VAL A 57 1.60 2.57 5.03
N GLU A 58 2.21 1.60 5.69
CA GLU A 58 3.17 0.67 5.07
C GLU A 58 2.43 -0.51 4.47
N VAL A 59 2.87 -0.94 3.30
CA VAL A 59 2.36 -2.12 2.60
C VAL A 59 3.51 -3.04 2.27
N THR A 60 3.36 -4.33 2.59
CA THR A 60 4.28 -5.39 2.17
C THR A 60 3.64 -6.15 1.01
N LEU A 61 4.42 -6.40 -0.02
CA LEU A 61 3.98 -7.10 -1.22
C LEU A 61 5.02 -8.11 -1.71
N ALA A 62 4.55 -9.12 -2.40
CA ALA A 62 5.36 -10.08 -3.15
C ALA A 62 5.34 -9.71 -4.64
N ALA A 63 6.48 -9.88 -5.28
CA ALA A 63 6.65 -9.82 -6.73
C ALA A 63 7.34 -11.10 -7.21
N ALA A 64 6.85 -11.69 -8.30
CA ALA A 64 7.39 -12.91 -8.90
C ALA A 64 7.09 -12.94 -10.41
N PRO A 65 7.81 -13.72 -11.19
CA PRO A 65 9.04 -14.46 -10.83
C PRO A 65 10.31 -13.63 -10.99
N GLU A 66 10.26 -12.47 -11.68
CA GLU A 66 11.41 -11.70 -12.11
C GLU A 66 11.29 -10.23 -11.65
N PHE A 67 12.33 -9.44 -11.96
CA PHE A 67 12.28 -7.99 -11.81
C PHE A 67 11.16 -7.38 -12.65
N SER A 68 10.46 -6.42 -12.06
CA SER A 68 9.44 -5.63 -12.75
C SER A 68 9.89 -4.18 -12.86
N ASP A 69 9.73 -3.60 -14.06
CA ASP A 69 10.16 -2.23 -14.33
C ASP A 69 9.36 -1.21 -13.53
N GLU A 70 8.04 -1.40 -13.45
CA GLU A 70 7.13 -0.44 -12.82
C GLU A 70 5.91 -1.12 -12.18
N LEU A 71 5.55 -0.65 -10.99
CA LEU A 71 4.36 -1.03 -10.25
C LEU A 71 3.78 0.19 -9.54
N THR A 72 2.49 0.44 -9.69
CA THR A 72 1.78 1.50 -8.96
C THR A 72 1.00 0.89 -7.79
N VAL A 73 1.19 1.46 -6.61
CA VAL A 73 0.43 1.13 -5.41
C VAL A 73 -0.55 2.26 -5.16
N LYS A 74 -1.85 1.97 -5.23
CA LYS A 74 -2.94 2.92 -5.00
C LYS A 74 -3.57 2.69 -3.66
N TYR A 75 -3.76 3.76 -2.90
CA TYR A 75 -4.26 3.73 -1.53
C TYR A 75 -5.61 4.43 -1.45
N PHE A 76 -6.53 3.82 -0.72
CA PHE A 76 -7.84 4.38 -0.34
C PHE A 76 -7.91 4.35 1.18
N ILE A 77 -7.85 5.52 1.82
CA ILE A 77 -7.76 5.64 3.28
C ILE A 77 -9.02 6.35 3.78
N LEU A 78 -9.86 5.63 4.51
CA LEU A 78 -11.04 6.21 5.15
C LEU A 78 -10.67 6.72 6.54
N PHE A 79 -10.61 8.03 6.68
CA PHE A 79 -10.26 8.71 7.92
C PHE A 79 -11.33 9.73 8.31
N ASN A 80 -11.91 9.57 9.50
CA ASN A 80 -12.99 10.41 10.04
C ASN A 80 -14.11 10.69 9.01
N GLY A 81 -14.57 9.64 8.30
CA GLY A 81 -15.63 9.73 7.29
C GLY A 81 -15.22 10.37 5.95
N LYS A 82 -13.94 10.71 5.78
CA LYS A 82 -13.40 11.23 4.51
C LYS A 82 -12.50 10.19 3.84
N LEU A 83 -12.72 9.98 2.55
CA LEU A 83 -11.92 9.08 1.74
C LEU A 83 -10.76 9.84 1.10
N LEU A 84 -9.54 9.56 1.57
CA LEU A 84 -8.30 10.08 1.00
C LEU A 84 -7.79 9.07 -0.03
N THR A 85 -7.27 9.57 -1.15
CA THR A 85 -6.65 8.74 -2.18
C THR A 85 -5.25 9.21 -2.47
N GLY A 86 -4.36 8.25 -2.77
CA GLY A 86 -3.00 8.52 -3.20
C GLY A 86 -2.41 7.36 -3.97
N GLU A 87 -1.39 7.66 -4.74
CA GLU A 87 -0.69 6.69 -5.57
C GLU A 87 0.82 6.85 -5.39
N VAL A 88 1.52 5.72 -5.33
CA VAL A 88 2.99 5.68 -5.34
C VAL A 88 3.42 4.72 -6.44
N THR A 89 4.12 5.24 -7.43
CA THR A 89 4.69 4.42 -8.50
C THR A 89 6.13 4.08 -8.15
N HIS A 90 6.43 2.80 -8.19
CA HIS A 90 7.76 2.24 -7.92
C HIS A 90 8.40 1.75 -9.19
N THR A 91 9.75 1.77 -9.22
CA THR A 91 10.58 1.24 -10.31
C THR A 91 11.57 0.22 -9.77
N ASN A 92 12.07 -0.64 -10.65
CA ASN A 92 13.05 -1.68 -10.30
C ASN A 92 12.59 -2.58 -9.15
N ILE A 93 11.40 -3.15 -9.27
CA ILE A 93 10.83 -4.01 -8.23
C ILE A 93 11.51 -5.40 -8.30
N PRO A 94 12.30 -5.80 -7.28
CA PRO A 94 12.92 -7.11 -7.27
C PRO A 94 11.90 -8.21 -7.00
N ALA A 95 12.16 -9.40 -7.52
CA ALA A 95 11.42 -10.59 -7.13
C ALA A 95 11.61 -10.85 -5.63
N GLY A 96 10.56 -11.24 -4.93
CA GLY A 96 10.61 -11.55 -3.51
C GLY A 96 9.34 -11.18 -2.76
N ARG A 97 9.33 -11.44 -1.45
CA ARG A 97 8.17 -11.25 -0.58
C ARG A 97 8.31 -10.09 0.41
N GLU A 98 9.43 -9.40 0.41
CA GLU A 98 9.76 -8.33 1.36
C GLU A 98 9.73 -6.93 0.72
N ASN A 99 9.13 -6.81 -0.45
CA ASN A 99 8.97 -5.52 -1.10
C ASN A 99 8.00 -4.64 -0.31
N ARG A 100 8.36 -3.35 -0.10
CA ARG A 100 7.58 -2.44 0.72
C ARG A 100 7.33 -1.12 0.03
N SER A 101 6.08 -0.69 0.11
CA SER A 101 5.61 0.64 -0.29
C SER A 101 5.08 1.38 0.92
N VAL A 102 5.14 2.71 0.91
CA VAL A 102 4.63 3.52 2.00
C VAL A 102 4.04 4.83 1.49
N ILE A 103 2.97 5.28 2.14
CA ILE A 103 2.35 6.59 1.92
C ILE A 103 2.08 7.26 3.26
N TYR A 104 2.07 8.60 3.27
CA TYR A 104 1.92 9.39 4.49
C TYR A 104 0.76 10.39 4.38
N VAL A 105 0.14 10.67 5.53
CA VAL A 105 -0.76 11.82 5.71
C VAL A 105 -0.18 12.73 6.79
N THR A 106 -0.06 14.03 6.49
CA THR A 106 0.59 15.00 7.40
C THR A 106 -0.23 15.25 8.66
N PRO A 107 0.41 15.65 9.78
CA PRO A 107 -0.28 16.05 11.00
C PRO A 107 -1.30 17.14 10.77
N LYS A 108 -0.97 18.15 9.95
CA LYS A 108 -1.88 19.27 9.62
C LYS A 108 -3.13 18.78 8.88
N THR A 109 -2.97 17.84 7.94
CA THR A 109 -4.10 17.24 7.25
C THR A 109 -4.99 16.46 8.22
N LEU A 110 -4.39 15.65 9.10
CA LEU A 110 -5.14 14.88 10.10
C LEU A 110 -5.89 15.79 11.07
N GLN A 111 -5.27 16.86 11.58
CA GLN A 111 -5.91 17.86 12.43
C GLN A 111 -7.09 18.54 11.73
N ARG A 112 -6.92 18.93 10.47
CA ARG A 112 -8.00 19.50 9.64
C ARG A 112 -9.17 18.53 9.51
N LEU A 113 -8.91 17.26 9.23
CA LEU A 113 -9.95 16.22 9.10
C LEU A 113 -10.66 15.94 10.43
N MET A 114 -9.96 16.11 11.56
CA MET A 114 -10.51 15.99 12.92
C MET A 114 -11.22 17.26 13.41
N LEU A 115 -11.29 18.32 12.59
CA LEU A 115 -11.90 19.61 12.96
C LEU A 115 -11.30 20.17 14.27
N GLY A 116 -9.97 20.09 14.42
CA GLY A 116 -9.23 20.56 15.60
C GLY A 116 -9.27 19.62 16.82
N ARG A 117 -9.98 18.50 16.74
CA ARG A 117 -9.97 17.47 17.80
C ARG A 117 -8.69 16.64 17.76
N THR A 118 -8.36 16.02 18.88
CA THR A 118 -7.19 15.14 18.99
C THR A 118 -7.28 13.99 17.99
N VAL A 119 -6.19 13.76 17.27
CA VAL A 119 -6.05 12.63 16.33
C VAL A 119 -5.95 11.33 17.12
N THR A 120 -6.88 10.40 16.85
CA THR A 120 -6.93 9.08 17.49
C THR A 120 -6.87 7.97 16.47
N LYS A 121 -6.42 6.78 16.89
CA LYS A 121 -6.42 5.60 16.02
C LYS A 121 -7.82 5.22 15.55
N ALA A 122 -8.85 5.47 16.36
CA ALA A 122 -10.23 5.17 16.04
C ALA A 122 -10.79 6.00 14.87
N ALA A 123 -10.17 7.15 14.55
CA ALA A 123 -10.54 7.94 13.39
C ALA A 123 -10.18 7.26 12.06
N LEU A 124 -9.21 6.35 12.06
CA LEU A 124 -8.89 5.51 10.91
C LEU A 124 -9.89 4.34 10.85
N GLN A 125 -10.78 4.38 9.89
CA GLN A 125 -11.89 3.44 9.78
C GLN A 125 -11.57 2.25 8.88
N ASN A 126 -10.94 2.50 7.73
CA ASN A 126 -10.53 1.43 6.82
C ASN A 126 -9.43 1.88 5.85
N ILE A 127 -8.73 0.92 5.28
CA ILE A 127 -7.76 1.12 4.20
C ILE A 127 -7.96 0.03 3.17
N THR A 128 -8.00 0.40 1.90
CA THR A 128 -7.85 -0.54 0.77
C THR A 128 -6.63 -0.14 -0.05
N VAL A 129 -5.90 -1.13 -0.49
CA VAL A 129 -4.73 -0.97 -1.35
C VAL A 129 -4.89 -1.81 -2.59
N GLN A 130 -4.57 -1.24 -3.73
CA GLN A 130 -4.51 -1.91 -5.03
C GLN A 130 -3.09 -1.90 -5.58
N LEU A 131 -2.68 -3.01 -6.16
CA LEU A 131 -1.49 -3.10 -7.00
C LEU A 131 -1.90 -2.98 -8.46
N LEU A 132 -1.33 -2.02 -9.17
CA LEU A 132 -1.60 -1.80 -10.59
C LEU A 132 -0.31 -1.92 -11.40
N GLN A 133 -0.37 -2.68 -12.48
CA GLN A 133 0.68 -2.74 -13.48
C GLN A 133 0.09 -2.33 -14.83
N LYS A 134 0.66 -1.29 -15.44
CA LYS A 134 0.15 -0.73 -16.71
C LYS A 134 -1.36 -0.43 -16.67
N GLY A 135 -1.84 0.11 -15.53
CA GLY A 135 -3.25 0.43 -15.32
C GLY A 135 -4.18 -0.75 -15.00
N VAL A 136 -3.68 -1.99 -15.00
CA VAL A 136 -4.46 -3.19 -14.68
C VAL A 136 -4.26 -3.56 -13.22
N ILE A 137 -5.37 -3.76 -12.49
CA ILE A 137 -5.33 -4.22 -11.09
C ILE A 137 -4.86 -5.67 -11.07
N LYS A 138 -3.76 -5.93 -10.37
CA LYS A 138 -3.16 -7.25 -10.19
C LYS A 138 -3.59 -7.89 -8.88
N ASP A 139 -3.73 -7.09 -7.83
CA ASP A 139 -4.22 -7.54 -6.53
C ASP A 139 -4.84 -6.38 -5.75
N GLU A 140 -5.75 -6.71 -4.84
CA GLU A 140 -6.42 -5.77 -3.94
C GLU A 140 -6.53 -6.37 -2.54
N MET A 141 -6.23 -5.57 -1.52
CA MET A 141 -6.37 -5.95 -0.12
C MET A 141 -7.03 -4.83 0.67
N THR A 142 -7.89 -5.21 1.62
CA THR A 142 -8.55 -4.29 2.54
C THR A 142 -8.14 -4.62 3.97
N LEU A 143 -7.85 -3.60 4.78
CA LEU A 143 -7.37 -3.75 6.16
C LEU A 143 -8.41 -4.40 7.06
N THR A 144 -9.68 -3.98 6.95
CA THR A 144 -10.78 -4.54 7.73
C THR A 144 -11.76 -5.25 6.80
N ARG A 145 -12.54 -6.18 7.35
CA ARG A 145 -13.58 -6.87 6.59
C ARG A 145 -14.65 -5.86 6.14
N ALA A 146 -14.70 -5.59 4.83
CA ALA A 146 -15.63 -4.66 4.23
C ALA A 146 -16.15 -5.23 2.90
N PRO A 147 -17.29 -4.74 2.39
CA PRO A 147 -17.74 -5.08 1.04
C PRO A 147 -16.68 -4.75 0.00
N MET A 148 -16.66 -5.50 -1.10
CA MET A 148 -15.77 -5.24 -2.22
C MET A 148 -16.01 -3.81 -2.76
N GLN A 149 -14.92 -3.07 -3.03
CA GLN A 149 -14.96 -1.70 -3.56
C GLN A 149 -15.83 -0.72 -2.75
N TRP A 150 -15.87 -0.87 -1.41
CA TRP A 150 -16.61 0.04 -0.51
C TRP A 150 -16.30 1.53 -0.74
N TYR A 151 -15.10 1.82 -1.25
CA TYR A 151 -14.61 3.18 -1.55
C TYR A 151 -15.20 3.77 -2.84
N ALA A 152 -15.79 2.96 -3.73
CA ALA A 152 -16.27 3.42 -5.04
C ALA A 152 -17.46 4.39 -4.95
N ALA A 153 -18.32 4.23 -3.93
CA ALA A 153 -19.49 5.08 -3.71
C ALA A 153 -19.18 6.36 -2.92
N MET A 154 -17.92 6.56 -2.48
CA MET A 154 -17.54 7.70 -1.64
C MET A 154 -16.85 8.79 -2.43
N PRO A 155 -17.11 10.08 -2.11
CA PRO A 155 -16.36 11.19 -2.70
C PRO A 155 -14.87 11.06 -2.33
N GLN A 156 -14.02 11.00 -3.34
CA GLN A 156 -12.58 10.84 -3.19
C GLN A 156 -11.89 12.20 -3.04
N THR A 157 -10.96 12.31 -2.10
CA THR A 157 -10.13 13.50 -1.90
C THR A 157 -8.68 13.15 -2.21
N ALA A 158 -8.19 13.62 -3.34
CA ALA A 158 -6.79 13.47 -3.74
C ALA A 158 -5.92 14.62 -3.21
N GLY A 159 -4.58 14.46 -3.28
CA GLY A 159 -3.61 15.52 -2.94
C GLY A 159 -3.40 15.76 -1.44
N LEU A 160 -3.96 14.90 -0.57
CA LEU A 160 -3.77 14.98 0.88
C LEU A 160 -2.83 13.89 1.43
N THR A 161 -2.29 13.08 0.54
CA THR A 161 -1.30 12.04 0.85
C THR A 161 0.02 12.38 0.19
N LEU A 162 1.13 11.97 0.81
CA LEU A 162 2.49 12.22 0.33
C LEU A 162 3.24 10.88 0.20
N ASN A 163 4.05 10.74 -0.84
CA ASN A 163 5.02 9.65 -0.90
C ASN A 163 6.19 9.92 0.05
N LYS A 164 7.03 8.91 0.32
CA LYS A 164 8.14 9.03 1.28
C LYS A 164 9.09 10.19 0.95
N ASN A 165 9.40 10.43 -0.32
CA ASN A 165 10.36 11.45 -0.75
C ASN A 165 9.88 12.89 -0.52
N GLU A 166 8.57 13.08 -0.32
CA GLU A 166 7.94 14.38 -0.05
C GLU A 166 7.82 14.68 1.46
N THR A 167 8.41 13.84 2.30
CA THR A 167 8.25 13.89 3.76
C THR A 167 9.60 13.99 4.48
N PRO A 168 9.63 14.38 5.77
CA PRO A 168 10.83 14.32 6.59
C PRO A 168 11.42 12.92 6.75
N PHE A 169 10.69 11.87 6.36
CA PHE A 169 11.16 10.49 6.40
C PHE A 169 11.98 10.09 5.17
N ALA A 170 12.15 10.98 4.18
CA ALA A 170 12.90 10.70 2.96
C ALA A 170 14.29 10.10 3.20
N PRO A 171 15.14 10.65 4.09
CA PRO A 171 16.49 10.14 4.35
C PRO A 171 16.49 8.87 5.23
N LEU A 172 15.35 8.50 5.83
CA LEU A 172 15.27 7.34 6.72
C LEU A 172 14.88 6.08 5.96
N TYR A 173 15.50 4.94 6.31
CA TYR A 173 15.13 3.62 5.77
C TYR A 173 15.10 3.58 4.25
N TRP A 174 16.08 4.21 3.58
CA TRP A 174 16.14 4.30 2.12
C TRP A 174 16.28 2.93 1.44
N ASP A 175 16.85 1.96 2.12
CA ASP A 175 17.06 0.57 1.71
C ASP A 175 15.86 -0.36 2.00
N ARG A 176 14.91 0.09 2.83
CA ARG A 176 13.75 -0.70 3.23
C ARG A 176 12.60 -0.64 2.23
N TYR A 177 12.45 0.49 1.55
CA TYR A 177 11.31 0.76 0.67
C TYR A 177 11.72 0.69 -0.79
N LEU A 178 10.77 0.25 -1.63
CA LEU A 178 10.92 0.28 -3.08
C LEU A 178 11.23 1.70 -3.57
N GLN A 179 12.07 1.79 -4.58
CA GLN A 179 12.41 3.07 -5.21
C GLN A 179 11.16 3.74 -5.78
N VAL A 180 10.90 4.99 -5.37
CA VAL A 180 9.80 5.80 -5.90
C VAL A 180 10.20 6.39 -7.24
N LYS A 181 9.33 6.27 -8.24
CA LYS A 181 9.50 6.91 -9.56
C LYS A 181 9.47 8.42 -9.37
N THR A 182 10.55 9.10 -9.72
CA THR A 182 10.61 10.55 -9.70
C THR A 182 9.92 11.08 -10.95
N ALA A 183 8.99 12.03 -10.78
CA ALA A 183 8.47 12.80 -11.92
C ALA A 183 9.62 13.60 -12.55
N ARG A 184 9.83 13.40 -13.84
CA ARG A 184 10.76 14.22 -14.65
C ARG A 184 9.98 15.26 -15.39
#